data_a8c8d869d8e0a5b88be81e3f8efb5f13
#
_entry.id   a8c8d869d8e0a5b88be81e3f8efb5f13
#
_cell.length_a   1.000
_cell.length_b   1.000
_cell.length_c   1.000
_cell.angle_alpha   90.00
_cell.angle_beta   90.00
_cell.angle_gamma   90.00
#
_symmetry.space_group_name_H-M   'P 1'
#
loop_
_entity.id
_entity.type
_entity.pdbx_description
1 polymer ?
#
loop_
_entity_poly.entity_id
_entity_poly.type
_entity_poly.pdbx_seq_one_letter_code
_entity_poly.pdbx_strand_id
1 'polypeptide(L)'
;MSEPYDPASEGAQMSFKERMSYSDYLHLEKVLEAQTPLSSAHDEMLFIIQHQTSELWMKLALHEIGAAIRSIRADRLEPSFKMLSRVARIFEQLNNAWDVLRTMTPSEYTEFRDALGQSSGFQSWQYRAIEFMAGNRNLAMLGPHKHRPNLIGKLEAILAQPSLYDEALLLLARNGFDIGADARRTDWRETRTENEEVLVAWQTVYRDPQRYWMFYELAEKLVDFEDYFRRWRFNHVTTVERIIGLKRGTGGTSGASYLKKMLEVVLFPELWTVRTRL
;
A
#
# COMPACT_ATOMS: atom_id res chain seq x y z
N MET A 1 6.50 -2.77 -51.52
CA MET A 1 6.80 -2.97 -50.09
C MET A 1 7.50 -1.70 -49.65
N SER A 2 6.98 -0.97 -48.65
CA SER A 2 7.68 0.19 -48.07
C SER A 2 8.96 -0.29 -47.45
N GLU A 3 10.04 0.48 -47.60
CA GLU A 3 11.27 0.18 -46.90
C GLU A 3 11.01 0.13 -45.39
N PRO A 4 11.70 -0.78 -44.65
CA PRO A 4 11.56 -0.82 -43.18
C PRO A 4 12.02 0.51 -42.59
N TYR A 5 11.25 1.02 -41.62
CA TYR A 5 11.55 2.26 -40.91
C TYR A 5 12.89 2.16 -40.19
N ASP A 6 13.78 3.11 -40.45
CA ASP A 6 15.09 3.22 -39.80
C ASP A 6 15.09 4.39 -38.80
N PRO A 7 15.10 4.14 -37.47
CA PRO A 7 15.13 5.19 -36.44
C PRO A 7 16.39 6.08 -36.51
N ALA A 8 17.51 5.56 -37.06
CA ALA A 8 18.74 6.35 -37.21
C ALA A 8 18.54 7.55 -38.14
N SER A 9 17.63 7.47 -39.12
CA SER A 9 17.28 8.56 -40.02
C SER A 9 16.67 9.76 -39.31
N GLU A 10 16.08 9.57 -38.11
CA GLU A 10 15.55 10.64 -37.24
C GLU A 10 16.53 11.08 -36.14
N GLY A 11 17.77 10.60 -36.19
CA GLY A 11 18.79 10.95 -35.20
C GLY A 11 18.75 10.11 -33.94
N ALA A 12 18.03 8.96 -33.92
CA ALA A 12 18.03 8.06 -32.78
C ALA A 12 19.44 7.55 -32.46
N GLN A 13 19.76 7.52 -31.16
CA GLN A 13 21.04 6.97 -30.70
C GLN A 13 21.04 5.45 -30.81
N MET A 14 21.86 4.91 -31.69
CA MET A 14 21.92 3.48 -31.99
C MET A 14 23.10 2.74 -31.30
N SER A 15 24.04 3.47 -30.67
CA SER A 15 25.17 2.89 -29.95
C SER A 15 25.30 3.42 -28.54
N PHE A 16 25.40 2.49 -27.57
CA PHE A 16 25.49 2.79 -26.14
C PHE A 16 26.79 2.29 -25.50
N LYS A 17 27.82 1.95 -26.31
CA LYS A 17 29.06 1.31 -25.87
C LYS A 17 29.77 2.07 -24.71
N GLU A 18 29.65 3.38 -24.65
CA GLU A 18 30.27 4.26 -23.62
C GLU A 18 29.27 5.19 -22.97
N ARG A 19 27.99 4.81 -23.00
CA ARG A 19 26.88 5.62 -22.48
C ARG A 19 25.95 4.75 -21.68
N MET A 20 25.32 5.33 -20.66
CA MET A 20 24.27 4.68 -19.87
C MET A 20 23.10 4.30 -20.78
N SER A 21 22.81 3.01 -20.89
CA SER A 21 21.62 2.49 -21.58
C SER A 21 20.38 2.47 -20.64
N TYR A 22 19.24 2.21 -21.23
CA TYR A 22 18.00 2.00 -20.48
C TYR A 22 18.11 0.86 -19.45
N SER A 23 18.73 -0.26 -19.84
CA SER A 23 18.94 -1.40 -18.96
C SER A 23 19.89 -1.08 -17.81
N ASP A 24 20.96 -0.30 -18.07
CA ASP A 24 21.92 0.11 -17.03
C ASP A 24 21.25 0.99 -15.99
N TYR A 25 20.48 2.00 -16.42
CA TYR A 25 19.78 2.92 -15.52
C TYR A 25 18.77 2.20 -14.63
N LEU A 26 17.99 1.29 -15.20
CA LEU A 26 16.97 0.55 -14.48
C LEU A 26 17.48 -0.69 -13.75
N HIS A 27 18.75 -1.07 -13.94
CA HIS A 27 19.31 -2.33 -13.45
C HIS A 27 18.45 -3.54 -13.85
N LEU A 28 17.98 -3.57 -15.12
CA LEU A 28 17.00 -4.56 -15.57
C LEU A 28 17.46 -6.00 -15.40
N GLU A 29 18.74 -6.29 -15.60
CA GLU A 29 19.32 -7.63 -15.37
C GLU A 29 19.01 -8.13 -13.96
N LYS A 30 19.22 -7.28 -12.93
CA LYS A 30 18.93 -7.65 -11.53
C LYS A 30 17.44 -7.90 -11.25
N VAL A 31 16.57 -7.23 -11.99
CA VAL A 31 15.10 -7.35 -11.81
C VAL A 31 14.57 -8.54 -12.60
N LEU A 32 14.99 -8.70 -13.86
CA LEU A 32 14.47 -9.72 -14.77
C LEU A 32 15.11 -11.10 -14.57
N GLU A 33 16.21 -11.20 -13.84
CA GLU A 33 16.87 -12.46 -13.47
C GLU A 33 16.58 -12.88 -12.01
N ALA A 34 15.72 -12.11 -11.30
CA ALA A 34 15.39 -12.40 -9.90
C ALA A 34 14.29 -13.48 -9.72
N GLN A 35 13.84 -14.11 -10.80
CA GLN A 35 12.83 -15.15 -10.79
C GLN A 35 13.50 -16.53 -10.77
N THR A 36 13.34 -17.25 -9.66
CA THR A 36 13.91 -18.60 -9.50
C THR A 36 12.79 -19.56 -9.07
N PRO A 37 12.06 -20.17 -10.03
CA PRO A 37 11.07 -21.20 -9.70
C PRO A 37 11.69 -22.38 -8.95
N LEU A 38 10.95 -22.95 -8.01
CA LEU A 38 11.34 -24.10 -7.20
C LEU A 38 10.78 -25.41 -7.76
N SER A 39 9.87 -25.32 -8.74
CA SER A 39 9.24 -26.47 -9.39
C SER A 39 9.30 -26.32 -10.92
N SER A 40 8.79 -27.31 -11.63
CA SER A 40 8.60 -27.26 -13.08
C SER A 40 7.22 -26.77 -13.51
N ALA A 41 6.38 -26.34 -12.57
CA ALA A 41 5.04 -25.86 -12.86
C ALA A 41 5.09 -24.53 -13.61
N HIS A 42 4.34 -24.44 -14.72
CA HIS A 42 4.34 -23.26 -15.58
C HIS A 42 3.92 -21.97 -14.81
N ASP A 43 2.90 -22.06 -13.99
CA ASP A 43 2.29 -20.92 -13.32
C ASP A 43 3.04 -20.44 -12.07
N GLU A 44 4.08 -21.16 -11.64
CA GLU A 44 4.97 -20.65 -10.58
C GLU A 44 5.66 -19.34 -11.02
N MET A 45 5.99 -19.19 -12.29
CA MET A 45 6.55 -17.94 -12.84
C MET A 45 5.54 -16.79 -12.74
N LEU A 46 4.26 -17.03 -13.08
CA LEU A 46 3.17 -16.05 -12.88
C LEU A 46 3.09 -15.62 -11.41
N PHE A 47 3.11 -16.59 -10.51
CA PHE A 47 3.01 -16.33 -9.06
C PHE A 47 4.19 -15.47 -8.56
N ILE A 48 5.42 -15.78 -8.96
CA ILE A 48 6.63 -15.03 -8.58
C ILE A 48 6.55 -13.59 -9.10
N ILE A 49 6.35 -13.41 -10.42
CA ILE A 49 6.33 -12.07 -11.03
C ILE A 49 5.22 -11.21 -10.45
N GLN A 50 4.04 -11.77 -10.24
CA GLN A 50 2.90 -11.07 -9.64
C GLN A 50 3.25 -10.51 -8.25
N HIS A 51 3.91 -11.30 -7.40
CA HIS A 51 4.29 -10.86 -6.07
C HIS A 51 5.47 -9.85 -6.12
N GLN A 52 6.46 -10.07 -6.97
CA GLN A 52 7.57 -9.11 -7.14
C GLN A 52 7.08 -7.76 -7.65
N THR A 53 6.18 -7.74 -8.62
CA THR A 53 5.57 -6.52 -9.15
C THR A 53 4.78 -5.79 -8.07
N SER A 54 4.01 -6.53 -7.26
CA SER A 54 3.28 -5.96 -6.12
C SER A 54 4.23 -5.33 -5.11
N GLU A 55 5.33 -5.98 -4.77
CA GLU A 55 6.33 -5.43 -3.84
C GLU A 55 7.03 -4.18 -4.41
N LEU A 56 7.25 -4.09 -5.72
CA LEU A 56 7.79 -2.88 -6.36
C LEU A 56 6.80 -1.72 -6.30
N TRP A 57 5.51 -1.96 -6.54
CA TRP A 57 4.46 -0.95 -6.35
C TRP A 57 4.32 -0.51 -4.89
N MET A 58 4.39 -1.43 -3.94
CA MET A 58 4.37 -1.11 -2.51
C MET A 58 5.59 -0.27 -2.10
N LYS A 59 6.77 -0.52 -2.67
CA LYS A 59 7.96 0.30 -2.46
C LYS A 59 7.73 1.75 -2.89
N LEU A 60 7.09 1.97 -4.05
CA LEU A 60 6.75 3.31 -4.52
C LEU A 60 5.67 3.94 -3.62
N ALA A 61 4.65 3.18 -3.20
CA ALA A 61 3.64 3.67 -2.26
C ALA A 61 4.25 4.16 -0.94
N LEU A 62 5.18 3.40 -0.35
CA LEU A 62 5.92 3.80 0.86
C LEU A 62 6.70 5.10 0.66
N HIS A 63 7.33 5.27 -0.50
CA HIS A 63 8.05 6.49 -0.85
C HIS A 63 7.12 7.71 -0.88
N GLU A 64 5.97 7.59 -1.56
CA GLU A 64 4.98 8.66 -1.69
C GLU A 64 4.27 8.96 -0.37
N ILE A 65 3.86 7.95 0.40
CA ILE A 65 3.24 8.14 1.72
C ILE A 65 4.21 8.86 2.66
N GLY A 66 5.48 8.44 2.68
CA GLY A 66 6.50 9.10 3.49
C GLY A 66 6.73 10.57 3.10
N ALA A 67 6.69 10.87 1.80
CA ALA A 67 6.79 12.25 1.31
C ALA A 67 5.54 13.07 1.67
N ALA A 68 4.34 12.50 1.57
CA ALA A 68 3.10 13.15 1.96
C ALA A 68 3.08 13.48 3.46
N ILE A 69 3.47 12.54 4.32
CA ILE A 69 3.60 12.74 5.78
C ILE A 69 4.52 13.94 6.07
N ARG A 70 5.71 13.99 5.45
CA ARG A 70 6.64 15.11 5.64
C ARG A 70 6.07 16.43 5.15
N SER A 71 5.32 16.42 4.05
CA SER A 71 4.70 17.60 3.46
C SER A 71 3.59 18.16 4.37
N ILE A 72 2.72 17.29 4.90
CA ILE A 72 1.64 17.65 5.84
C ILE A 72 2.23 18.19 7.16
N ARG A 73 3.27 17.54 7.69
CA ARG A 73 4.00 17.99 8.90
C ARG A 73 4.57 19.41 8.74
N ALA A 74 4.97 19.77 7.53
CA ALA A 74 5.52 21.06 7.19
C ALA A 74 4.46 22.08 6.70
N ASP A 75 3.18 21.81 6.91
CA ASP A 75 2.02 22.61 6.48
C ASP A 75 1.98 22.91 4.96
N ARG A 76 2.62 22.07 4.15
CA ARG A 76 2.62 22.13 2.69
C ARG A 76 1.65 21.13 2.09
N LEU A 77 0.37 21.47 2.02
CA LEU A 77 -0.69 20.53 1.63
C LEU A 77 -0.73 20.22 0.13
N GLU A 78 -0.60 21.23 -0.74
CA GLU A 78 -0.70 21.04 -2.19
C GLU A 78 0.22 19.95 -2.75
N PRO A 79 1.52 19.87 -2.39
CA PRO A 79 2.36 18.77 -2.82
C PRO A 79 1.87 17.41 -2.29
N SER A 80 1.29 17.35 -1.07
CA SER A 80 0.79 16.11 -0.48
C SER A 80 -0.40 15.55 -1.26
N PHE A 81 -1.26 16.38 -1.84
CA PHE A 81 -2.39 15.94 -2.65
C PHE A 81 -1.95 15.14 -3.88
N LYS A 82 -0.91 15.61 -4.57
CA LYS A 82 -0.31 14.89 -5.70
C LYS A 82 0.28 13.55 -5.27
N MET A 83 0.98 13.51 -4.14
CA MET A 83 1.57 12.29 -3.59
C MET A 83 0.48 11.27 -3.21
N LEU A 84 -0.57 11.69 -2.49
CA LEU A 84 -1.68 10.83 -2.10
C LEU A 84 -2.50 10.36 -3.32
N SER A 85 -2.74 11.23 -4.30
CA SER A 85 -3.36 10.82 -5.57
C SER A 85 -2.54 9.75 -6.28
N ARG A 86 -1.20 9.84 -6.24
CA ARG A 86 -0.33 8.79 -6.80
C ARG A 86 -0.42 7.49 -6.00
N VAL A 87 -0.51 7.55 -4.66
CA VAL A 87 -0.73 6.37 -3.83
C VAL A 87 -2.02 5.66 -4.23
N ALA A 88 -3.12 6.40 -4.42
CA ALA A 88 -4.38 5.83 -4.89
C ALA A 88 -4.21 5.13 -6.26
N ARG A 89 -3.51 5.74 -7.22
CA ARG A 89 -3.22 5.13 -8.54
C ARG A 89 -2.30 3.93 -8.46
N ILE A 90 -1.35 3.90 -7.52
CA ILE A 90 -0.53 2.70 -7.26
C ILE A 90 -1.41 1.55 -6.78
N PHE A 91 -2.34 1.81 -5.84
CA PHE A 91 -3.28 0.79 -5.39
C PHE A 91 -4.27 0.36 -6.46
N GLU A 92 -4.60 1.21 -7.42
CA GLU A 92 -5.35 0.81 -8.63
C GLU A 92 -4.57 -0.24 -9.44
N GLN A 93 -3.26 -0.04 -9.66
CA GLN A 93 -2.42 -1.05 -10.33
C GLN A 93 -2.33 -2.35 -9.53
N LEU A 94 -2.17 -2.25 -8.21
CA LEU A 94 -2.22 -3.41 -7.32
C LEU A 94 -3.57 -4.15 -7.37
N ASN A 95 -4.68 -3.44 -7.58
CA ASN A 95 -5.99 -4.03 -7.78
C ASN A 95 -6.10 -4.74 -9.14
N ASN A 96 -5.66 -4.11 -10.22
CA ASN A 96 -5.68 -4.70 -11.56
C ASN A 96 -4.80 -5.96 -11.66
N ALA A 97 -3.71 -5.99 -10.90
CA ALA A 97 -2.80 -7.12 -10.86
C ALA A 97 -3.46 -8.42 -10.35
N TRP A 98 -4.51 -8.34 -9.54
CA TRP A 98 -5.30 -9.51 -9.11
C TRP A 98 -5.98 -10.22 -10.29
N ASP A 99 -6.39 -9.49 -11.32
CA ASP A 99 -7.07 -10.08 -12.47
C ASP A 99 -6.14 -11.01 -13.26
N VAL A 100 -4.84 -10.69 -13.29
CA VAL A 100 -3.82 -11.58 -13.87
C VAL A 100 -3.64 -12.83 -12.99
N LEU A 101 -3.49 -12.67 -11.67
CA LEU A 101 -3.31 -13.81 -10.78
C LEU A 101 -4.52 -14.75 -10.76
N ARG A 102 -5.73 -14.21 -10.93
CA ARG A 102 -6.99 -14.99 -10.98
C ARG A 102 -7.13 -15.88 -12.21
N THR A 103 -6.27 -15.74 -13.21
CA THR A 103 -6.26 -16.66 -14.34
C THR A 103 -5.73 -18.04 -13.93
N MET A 104 -4.92 -18.12 -12.87
CA MET A 104 -4.44 -19.37 -12.31
C MET A 104 -5.57 -20.17 -11.67
N THR A 105 -5.66 -21.45 -12.02
CA THR A 105 -6.66 -22.38 -11.48
C THR A 105 -6.19 -23.06 -10.18
N PRO A 106 -7.10 -23.66 -9.39
CA PRO A 106 -6.74 -24.46 -8.23
C PRO A 106 -5.78 -25.61 -8.53
N SER A 107 -5.91 -26.25 -9.68
CA SER A 107 -5.03 -27.36 -10.09
C SER A 107 -3.61 -26.87 -10.32
N GLU A 108 -3.43 -25.83 -11.10
CA GLU A 108 -2.13 -25.21 -11.41
C GLU A 108 -1.42 -24.72 -10.13
N TYR A 109 -2.17 -24.06 -9.21
CA TYR A 109 -1.58 -23.67 -7.93
C TYR A 109 -1.12 -24.86 -7.09
N THR A 110 -1.86 -25.97 -7.14
CA THR A 110 -1.52 -27.17 -6.37
C THR A 110 -0.21 -27.81 -6.84
N GLU A 111 0.18 -27.66 -8.11
CA GLU A 111 1.40 -28.22 -8.67
C GLU A 111 2.68 -27.71 -7.99
N PHE A 112 2.70 -26.45 -7.53
CA PHE A 112 3.88 -25.86 -6.88
C PHE A 112 3.65 -25.42 -5.42
N ARG A 113 2.43 -25.51 -4.92
CA ARG A 113 2.09 -25.03 -3.56
C ARG A 113 2.98 -25.60 -2.47
N ASP A 114 3.30 -26.87 -2.53
CA ASP A 114 4.13 -27.54 -1.52
C ASP A 114 5.57 -27.06 -1.54
N ALA A 115 6.09 -26.65 -2.70
CA ALA A 115 7.42 -26.05 -2.84
C ALA A 115 7.53 -24.68 -2.14
N LEU A 116 6.43 -23.96 -1.95
CA LEU A 116 6.41 -22.69 -1.23
C LEU A 116 6.70 -22.83 0.27
N GLY A 117 6.52 -24.01 0.84
CA GLY A 117 6.70 -24.28 2.26
C GLY A 117 5.82 -23.35 3.13
N GLN A 118 6.44 -22.54 3.95
CA GLN A 118 5.77 -21.53 4.81
C GLN A 118 5.83 -20.12 4.24
N SER A 119 6.29 -19.93 3.01
CA SER A 119 6.32 -18.64 2.34
C SER A 119 4.92 -18.12 2.07
N SER A 120 4.63 -16.87 2.43
CA SER A 120 3.30 -16.29 2.33
C SER A 120 3.35 -14.77 2.23
N GLY A 121 2.46 -14.18 1.45
CA GLY A 121 2.24 -12.72 1.39
C GLY A 121 1.93 -12.09 2.76
N PHE A 122 1.48 -12.87 3.74
CA PHE A 122 1.35 -12.45 5.15
C PHE A 122 2.67 -11.89 5.72
N GLN A 123 3.81 -12.31 5.18
CA GLN A 123 5.16 -11.90 5.59
C GLN A 123 5.67 -10.67 4.83
N SER A 124 4.86 -9.99 4.01
CA SER A 124 5.28 -8.75 3.35
C SER A 124 5.50 -7.65 4.39
N TRP A 125 6.75 -7.25 4.57
CA TRP A 125 7.08 -6.14 5.46
C TRP A 125 6.66 -4.79 4.88
N GLN A 126 6.62 -4.64 3.55
CA GLN A 126 6.20 -3.41 2.89
C GLN A 126 4.70 -3.17 3.06
N TYR A 127 3.89 -4.21 2.92
CA TYR A 127 2.47 -4.13 3.23
C TYR A 127 2.24 -3.70 4.69
N ARG A 128 2.99 -4.30 5.63
CA ARG A 128 2.92 -3.93 7.06
C ARG A 128 3.35 -2.49 7.31
N ALA A 129 4.42 -2.04 6.63
CA ALA A 129 4.89 -0.66 6.71
C ALA A 129 3.82 0.32 6.21
N ILE A 130 3.12 0.02 5.11
CA ILE A 130 2.01 0.84 4.60
C ILE A 130 0.89 0.92 5.64
N GLU A 131 0.47 -0.19 6.24
CA GLU A 131 -0.54 -0.19 7.30
C GLU A 131 -0.13 0.67 8.50
N PHE A 132 1.11 0.52 8.96
CA PHE A 132 1.63 1.30 10.08
C PHE A 132 1.72 2.79 9.75
N MET A 133 2.19 3.14 8.56
CA MET A 133 2.22 4.54 8.10
C MET A 133 0.83 5.14 7.93
N ALA A 134 -0.17 4.34 7.57
CA ALA A 134 -1.54 4.81 7.44
C ALA A 134 -2.25 4.98 8.82
N GLY A 135 -1.84 4.24 9.86
CA GLY A 135 -2.41 4.35 11.21
C GLY A 135 -2.87 3.02 11.83
N ASN A 136 -2.92 1.92 11.08
CA ASN A 136 -3.21 0.59 11.64
C ASN A 136 -1.97 0.02 12.34
N ARG A 137 -1.85 0.26 13.65
CA ARG A 137 -0.67 -0.02 14.50
C ARG A 137 -0.73 -1.38 15.21
N ASN A 138 -1.16 -2.44 14.53
CA ASN A 138 -1.21 -3.78 15.11
C ASN A 138 0.20 -4.35 15.36
N LEU A 139 0.72 -4.21 16.58
CA LEU A 139 2.06 -4.63 16.98
C LEU A 139 2.30 -6.14 16.86
N ALA A 140 1.24 -6.98 16.91
CA ALA A 140 1.37 -8.42 16.71
C ALA A 140 1.97 -8.74 15.33
N MET A 141 1.82 -7.83 14.36
CA MET A 141 2.35 -7.97 13.01
C MET A 141 3.87 -7.77 12.90
N LEU A 142 4.55 -7.42 13.97
CA LEU A 142 6.02 -7.50 14.07
C LEU A 142 6.50 -8.96 14.19
N GLY A 143 5.65 -9.85 14.69
CA GLY A 143 5.98 -11.26 14.93
C GLY A 143 6.63 -11.97 13.75
N PRO A 144 6.04 -11.94 12.53
CA PRO A 144 6.57 -12.60 11.35
C PRO A 144 7.98 -12.14 10.93
N HIS A 145 8.41 -10.96 11.39
CA HIS A 145 9.67 -10.33 10.99
C HIS A 145 10.78 -10.45 12.02
N LYS A 146 10.53 -11.04 13.20
CA LYS A 146 11.50 -11.14 14.32
C LYS A 146 12.82 -11.82 13.93
N HIS A 147 12.79 -12.72 12.94
CA HIS A 147 13.98 -13.39 12.43
C HIS A 147 14.86 -12.49 11.53
N ARG A 148 14.43 -11.26 11.22
CA ARG A 148 15.16 -10.29 10.39
C ARG A 148 15.31 -8.93 11.10
N PRO A 149 16.38 -8.73 11.91
CA PRO A 149 16.55 -7.53 12.72
C PRO A 149 16.51 -6.21 11.93
N ASN A 150 17.02 -6.21 10.70
CA ASN A 150 16.98 -5.04 9.82
C ASN A 150 15.55 -4.64 9.40
N LEU A 151 14.64 -5.61 9.24
CA LEU A 151 13.22 -5.33 8.92
C LEU A 151 12.47 -4.88 10.16
N ILE A 152 12.71 -5.51 11.31
CA ILE A 152 12.17 -5.08 12.60
C ILE A 152 12.55 -3.62 12.87
N GLY A 153 13.82 -3.27 12.74
CA GLY A 153 14.27 -1.89 12.96
C GLY A 153 13.57 -0.88 12.05
N LYS A 154 13.31 -1.22 10.78
CA LYS A 154 12.54 -0.37 9.86
C LYS A 154 11.08 -0.20 10.31
N LEU A 155 10.41 -1.29 10.70
CA LEU A 155 9.02 -1.25 11.14
C LEU A 155 8.87 -0.50 12.47
N GLU A 156 9.79 -0.70 13.41
CA GLU A 156 9.81 0.02 14.68
C GLU A 156 10.09 1.51 14.51
N ALA A 157 10.97 1.88 13.59
CA ALA A 157 11.20 3.29 13.26
C ALA A 157 9.95 3.98 12.70
N ILE A 158 9.12 3.26 11.93
CA ILE A 158 7.81 3.76 11.47
C ILE A 158 6.85 3.90 12.65
N LEU A 159 6.77 2.90 13.53
CA LEU A 159 5.88 2.92 14.70
C LEU A 159 6.24 4.01 15.71
N ALA A 160 7.49 4.46 15.76
CA ALA A 160 7.95 5.54 16.62
C ALA A 160 7.59 6.95 16.11
N GLN A 161 6.99 7.06 14.92
CA GLN A 161 6.61 8.34 14.32
C GLN A 161 5.09 8.45 14.16
N PRO A 162 4.54 9.68 14.10
CA PRO A 162 3.15 9.89 13.73
C PRO A 162 2.82 9.22 12.39
N SER A 163 1.64 8.62 12.28
CA SER A 163 1.09 8.11 11.02
C SER A 163 0.63 9.24 10.10
N LEU A 164 0.24 8.89 8.89
CA LEU A 164 -0.39 9.80 7.95
C LEU A 164 -1.64 10.45 8.55
N TYR A 165 -2.48 9.66 9.24
CA TYR A 165 -3.68 10.18 9.89
C TYR A 165 -3.35 11.02 11.13
N ASP A 166 -2.35 10.62 11.93
CA ASP A 166 -1.88 11.43 13.06
C ASP A 166 -1.43 12.82 12.58
N GLU A 167 -0.67 12.89 11.48
CA GLU A 167 -0.23 14.19 10.93
C GLU A 167 -1.39 15.04 10.40
N ALA A 168 -2.41 14.42 9.79
CA ALA A 168 -3.62 15.13 9.37
C ALA A 168 -4.37 15.72 10.58
N LEU A 169 -4.48 14.98 11.68
CA LEU A 169 -5.10 15.47 12.92
C LEU A 169 -4.26 16.56 13.59
N LEU A 170 -2.95 16.39 13.68
CA LEU A 170 -2.04 17.41 14.19
C LEU A 170 -2.12 18.70 13.36
N LEU A 171 -2.28 18.57 12.04
CA LEU A 171 -2.50 19.72 11.16
C LEU A 171 -3.81 20.45 11.51
N LEU A 172 -4.93 19.73 11.69
CA LEU A 172 -6.19 20.36 12.13
C LEU A 172 -5.99 21.12 13.45
N ALA A 173 -5.34 20.49 14.44
CA ALA A 173 -5.04 21.13 15.71
C ALA A 173 -4.21 22.42 15.57
N ARG A 174 -3.17 22.40 14.73
CA ARG A 174 -2.34 23.59 14.46
C ARG A 174 -3.14 24.72 13.80
N ASN A 175 -4.21 24.39 13.10
CA ASN A 175 -5.09 25.36 12.43
C ASN A 175 -6.36 25.70 13.24
N GLY A 176 -6.36 25.43 14.56
CA GLY A 176 -7.37 25.91 15.50
C GLY A 176 -8.61 25.03 15.62
N PHE A 177 -8.62 23.82 15.02
CA PHE A 177 -9.68 22.86 15.29
C PHE A 177 -9.45 22.21 16.66
N ASP A 178 -10.51 22.12 17.47
CA ASP A 178 -10.46 21.33 18.68
C ASP A 178 -10.61 19.85 18.36
N ILE A 179 -9.54 19.08 18.61
CA ILE A 179 -9.50 17.64 18.37
C ILE A 179 -9.28 16.85 19.66
N GLY A 180 -9.41 17.53 20.81
CA GLY A 180 -9.22 16.93 22.12
C GLY A 180 -7.79 16.53 22.48
N ALA A 181 -7.59 16.19 23.74
CA ALA A 181 -6.28 15.78 24.26
C ALA A 181 -5.89 14.38 23.75
N ASP A 182 -6.82 13.44 23.74
CA ASP A 182 -6.59 12.06 23.32
C ASP A 182 -6.21 11.94 21.85
N ALA A 183 -6.71 12.86 21.01
CA ALA A 183 -6.33 12.93 19.60
C ALA A 183 -4.89 13.43 19.40
N ARG A 184 -4.33 14.17 20.37
CA ARG A 184 -2.94 14.70 20.40
C ARG A 184 -1.99 13.79 21.16
N ARG A 185 -2.21 12.48 21.11
CA ARG A 185 -1.39 11.50 21.83
C ARG A 185 0.11 11.63 21.52
N THR A 186 0.95 11.18 22.42
CA THR A 186 2.40 11.12 22.27
C THR A 186 2.92 9.70 22.05
N ASP A 187 2.16 8.67 22.38
CA ASP A 187 2.48 7.29 22.03
C ASP A 187 1.88 6.94 20.65
N TRP A 188 2.77 6.91 19.67
CA TRP A 188 2.41 6.62 18.30
C TRP A 188 2.26 5.12 18.01
N ARG A 189 2.56 4.24 18.95
CA ARG A 189 2.53 2.78 18.74
C ARG A 189 1.13 2.20 18.87
N GLU A 190 0.19 2.93 19.40
CA GLU A 190 -1.20 2.48 19.58
C GLU A 190 -2.05 2.77 18.33
N THR A 191 -2.93 1.85 17.98
CA THR A 191 -3.96 2.10 16.97
C THR A 191 -4.98 3.09 17.49
N ARG A 192 -5.38 4.05 16.67
CA ARG A 192 -6.47 4.98 17.02
C ARG A 192 -7.81 4.26 17.01
N THR A 193 -8.67 4.71 17.91
CA THR A 193 -10.12 4.47 17.88
C THR A 193 -10.82 5.73 17.42
N GLU A 194 -12.04 5.61 16.93
CA GLU A 194 -12.88 6.75 16.56
C GLU A 194 -13.06 7.70 17.77
N ASN A 195 -12.96 9.02 17.51
CA ASN A 195 -13.02 10.07 18.50
C ASN A 195 -14.04 11.13 18.08
N GLU A 196 -14.98 11.47 18.97
CA GLU A 196 -16.08 12.40 18.67
C GLU A 196 -15.59 13.83 18.39
N GLU A 197 -14.54 14.30 19.07
CA GLU A 197 -14.00 15.65 18.85
C GLU A 197 -13.34 15.75 17.47
N VAL A 198 -12.62 14.71 17.06
CA VAL A 198 -12.07 14.60 15.70
C VAL A 198 -13.19 14.55 14.67
N LEU A 199 -14.27 13.80 14.94
CA LEU A 199 -15.41 13.72 14.06
C LEU A 199 -16.07 15.10 13.88
N VAL A 200 -16.27 15.87 14.96
CA VAL A 200 -16.81 17.23 14.90
C VAL A 200 -15.89 18.17 14.12
N ALA A 201 -14.58 18.03 14.26
CA ALA A 201 -13.62 18.81 13.48
C ALA A 201 -13.78 18.54 11.98
N TRP A 202 -13.85 17.27 11.57
CA TRP A 202 -14.09 16.90 10.18
C TRP A 202 -15.47 17.33 9.70
N GLN A 203 -16.53 17.24 10.53
CA GLN A 203 -17.85 17.78 10.18
C GLN A 203 -17.79 19.28 9.86
N THR A 204 -17.02 20.04 10.62
CA THR A 204 -16.84 21.47 10.37
C THR A 204 -16.21 21.72 9.00
N VAL A 205 -15.21 20.94 8.63
CA VAL A 205 -14.57 21.00 7.31
C VAL A 205 -15.57 20.65 6.20
N TYR A 206 -16.31 19.56 6.35
CA TYR A 206 -17.26 19.08 5.34
C TYR A 206 -18.50 19.95 5.16
N ARG A 207 -18.92 20.69 6.19
CA ARG A 207 -20.06 21.62 6.11
C ARG A 207 -19.74 22.95 5.44
N ASP A 208 -18.48 23.33 5.39
CA ASP A 208 -18.04 24.55 4.70
C ASP A 208 -16.77 24.29 3.88
N PRO A 209 -16.89 23.50 2.79
CA PRO A 209 -15.73 23.11 1.98
C PRO A 209 -15.09 24.29 1.25
N GLN A 210 -15.81 25.41 1.02
CA GLN A 210 -15.21 26.59 0.40
C GLN A 210 -14.24 27.29 1.34
N ARG A 211 -14.59 27.41 2.61
CA ARG A 211 -13.74 28.00 3.65
C ARG A 211 -12.55 27.12 3.98
N TYR A 212 -12.78 25.80 4.04
CA TYR A 212 -11.80 24.81 4.50
C TYR A 212 -11.26 23.96 3.36
N TRP A 213 -11.20 24.48 2.14
CA TRP A 213 -10.89 23.72 0.93
C TRP A 213 -9.66 22.81 1.05
N MET A 214 -8.55 23.30 1.62
CA MET A 214 -7.32 22.52 1.74
C MET A 214 -7.45 21.30 2.67
N PHE A 215 -8.23 21.43 3.74
CA PHE A 215 -8.51 20.31 4.67
C PHE A 215 -9.53 19.34 4.07
N TYR A 216 -10.51 19.87 3.34
CA TYR A 216 -11.49 19.07 2.61
C TYR A 216 -10.80 18.22 1.54
N GLU A 217 -9.92 18.79 0.73
CA GLU A 217 -9.10 18.06 -0.25
C GLU A 217 -8.21 17.01 0.42
N LEU A 218 -7.56 17.34 1.55
CA LEU A 218 -6.78 16.37 2.31
C LEU A 218 -7.63 15.18 2.74
N ALA A 219 -8.82 15.45 3.32
CA ALA A 219 -9.75 14.43 3.75
C ALA A 219 -10.16 13.50 2.59
N GLU A 220 -10.54 14.06 1.45
CA GLU A 220 -10.92 13.28 0.27
C GLU A 220 -9.74 12.48 -0.30
N LYS A 221 -8.50 13.00 -0.27
CA LYS A 221 -7.31 12.23 -0.67
C LYS A 221 -7.01 11.04 0.26
N LEU A 222 -7.27 11.21 1.56
CA LEU A 222 -7.15 10.11 2.52
C LEU A 222 -8.21 9.03 2.24
N VAL A 223 -9.46 9.45 1.98
CA VAL A 223 -10.56 8.52 1.64
C VAL A 223 -10.29 7.81 0.31
N ASP A 224 -9.84 8.52 -0.73
CA ASP A 224 -9.43 7.92 -2.01
C ASP A 224 -8.40 6.80 -1.78
N PHE A 225 -7.38 7.07 -0.98
CA PHE A 225 -6.36 6.07 -0.65
C PHE A 225 -6.98 4.86 0.06
N GLU A 226 -7.78 5.10 1.10
CA GLU A 226 -8.38 3.99 1.87
C GLU A 226 -9.37 3.18 1.03
N ASP A 227 -10.16 3.80 0.15
CA ASP A 227 -11.09 3.10 -0.73
C ASP A 227 -10.35 2.10 -1.63
N TYR A 228 -9.28 2.53 -2.32
CA TYR A 228 -8.47 1.63 -3.13
C TYR A 228 -7.76 0.55 -2.30
N PHE A 229 -7.32 0.88 -1.08
CA PHE A 229 -6.70 -0.07 -0.16
C PHE A 229 -7.70 -1.14 0.32
N ARG A 230 -8.95 -0.76 0.60
CA ARG A 230 -10.03 -1.70 0.97
C ARG A 230 -10.41 -2.59 -0.20
N ARG A 231 -10.48 -2.06 -1.41
CA ARG A 231 -10.70 -2.85 -2.65
C ARG A 231 -9.59 -3.87 -2.84
N TRP A 232 -8.34 -3.51 -2.59
CA TRP A 232 -7.22 -4.44 -2.66
C TRP A 232 -7.38 -5.60 -1.68
N ARG A 233 -7.76 -5.32 -0.44
CA ARG A 233 -8.06 -6.35 0.56
C ARG A 233 -9.22 -7.26 0.12
N PHE A 234 -10.29 -6.69 -0.41
CA PHE A 234 -11.43 -7.45 -0.92
C PHE A 234 -11.02 -8.37 -2.08
N ASN A 235 -10.27 -7.84 -3.05
CA ASN A 235 -9.74 -8.61 -4.17
C ASN A 235 -8.82 -9.74 -3.71
N HIS A 236 -8.02 -9.52 -2.66
CA HIS A 236 -7.20 -10.55 -2.03
C HIS A 236 -8.06 -11.69 -1.48
N VAL A 237 -9.09 -11.37 -0.69
CA VAL A 237 -10.02 -12.40 -0.14
C VAL A 237 -10.61 -13.23 -1.27
N THR A 238 -11.22 -12.58 -2.26
CA THR A 238 -11.93 -13.27 -3.35
C THR A 238 -11.00 -14.10 -4.24
N THR A 239 -9.75 -13.63 -4.42
CA THR A 239 -8.73 -14.38 -5.17
C THR A 239 -8.29 -15.64 -4.40
N VAL A 240 -8.04 -15.50 -3.10
CA VAL A 240 -7.67 -16.64 -2.24
C VAL A 240 -8.81 -17.65 -2.19
N GLU A 241 -10.07 -17.21 -2.04
CA GLU A 241 -11.23 -18.13 -2.09
C GLU A 241 -11.34 -18.84 -3.43
N ARG A 242 -11.09 -18.16 -4.53
CA ARG A 242 -11.13 -18.73 -5.89
C ARG A 242 -10.08 -19.82 -6.11
N ILE A 243 -8.85 -19.63 -5.58
CA ILE A 243 -7.70 -20.49 -5.88
C ILE A 243 -7.54 -21.63 -4.86
N ILE A 244 -7.67 -21.35 -3.56
CA ILE A 244 -7.46 -22.34 -2.50
C ILE A 244 -8.70 -22.66 -1.68
N GLY A 245 -9.80 -21.97 -1.89
CA GLY A 245 -11.03 -22.13 -1.11
C GLY A 245 -10.81 -21.78 0.35
N LEU A 246 -11.31 -22.64 1.23
CA LEU A 246 -11.22 -22.49 2.70
C LEU A 246 -9.99 -23.17 3.31
N LYS A 247 -9.04 -23.64 2.50
CA LYS A 247 -7.80 -24.24 3.00
C LYS A 247 -6.96 -23.22 3.76
N ARG A 248 -6.13 -23.69 4.68
CA ARG A 248 -5.16 -22.85 5.38
C ARG A 248 -4.14 -22.24 4.40
N GLY A 249 -3.77 -20.98 4.62
CA GLY A 249 -2.68 -20.34 3.90
C GLY A 249 -1.33 -21.00 4.22
N THR A 250 -0.37 -20.88 3.32
CA THR A 250 1.00 -21.40 3.50
C THR A 250 1.68 -20.81 4.74
N GLY A 251 1.41 -19.55 5.09
CA GLY A 251 1.91 -18.89 6.31
C GLY A 251 1.21 -19.31 7.61
N GLY A 252 0.36 -20.34 7.60
CA GLY A 252 -0.29 -20.89 8.80
C GLY A 252 -1.56 -20.17 9.25
N THR A 253 -1.97 -19.09 8.58
CA THR A 253 -3.23 -18.38 8.86
C THR A 253 -4.44 -19.23 8.46
N SER A 254 -5.64 -18.88 8.95
CA SER A 254 -6.89 -19.55 8.54
C SER A 254 -7.32 -19.20 7.09
N GLY A 255 -6.39 -18.68 6.25
CA GLY A 255 -6.65 -18.35 4.84
C GLY A 255 -7.72 -17.28 4.68
N ALA A 256 -8.73 -17.54 3.84
CA ALA A 256 -9.80 -16.59 3.55
C ALA A 256 -10.51 -16.07 4.80
N SER A 257 -10.69 -16.88 5.84
CA SER A 257 -11.34 -16.44 7.08
C SER A 257 -10.56 -15.37 7.84
N TYR A 258 -9.22 -15.46 7.84
CA TYR A 258 -8.35 -14.41 8.38
C TYR A 258 -8.48 -13.11 7.56
N LEU A 259 -8.42 -13.23 6.23
CA LEU A 259 -8.50 -12.09 5.33
C LEU A 259 -9.84 -11.35 5.43
N LYS A 260 -10.96 -12.08 5.63
CA LYS A 260 -12.28 -11.48 5.87
C LYS A 260 -12.29 -10.55 7.08
N LYS A 261 -11.65 -10.95 8.18
CA LYS A 261 -11.53 -10.09 9.38
C LYS A 261 -10.74 -8.80 9.08
N MET A 262 -9.79 -8.86 8.14
CA MET A 262 -9.02 -7.67 7.75
C MET A 262 -9.84 -6.66 6.92
N LEU A 263 -11.00 -7.04 6.38
CA LEU A 263 -11.90 -6.11 5.70
C LEU A 263 -12.55 -5.11 6.67
N GLU A 264 -12.68 -5.47 7.95
CA GLU A 264 -13.28 -4.62 8.99
C GLU A 264 -12.33 -3.51 9.48
N VAL A 265 -11.04 -3.60 9.15
CA VAL A 265 -10.04 -2.60 9.55
C VAL A 265 -10.22 -1.33 8.74
N VAL A 266 -10.54 -0.23 9.42
CA VAL A 266 -10.68 1.12 8.88
C VAL A 266 -9.45 1.93 9.27
N LEU A 267 -8.88 2.69 8.32
CA LEU A 267 -7.67 3.50 8.55
C LEU A 267 -8.00 4.87 9.09
N PHE A 268 -9.08 5.47 8.59
CA PHE A 268 -9.51 6.86 8.87
C PHE A 268 -10.99 6.89 9.30
N PRO A 269 -11.32 6.34 10.50
CA PRO A 269 -12.72 6.04 10.87
C PRO A 269 -13.64 7.26 10.84
N GLU A 270 -13.21 8.40 11.35
CA GLU A 270 -14.04 9.60 11.41
C GLU A 270 -14.38 10.15 10.01
N LEU A 271 -13.48 9.97 9.02
CA LEU A 271 -13.75 10.38 7.65
C LEU A 271 -14.85 9.54 6.98
N TRP A 272 -15.05 8.30 7.43
CA TRP A 272 -16.18 7.47 6.98
C TRP A 272 -17.45 7.80 7.75
N THR A 273 -17.37 7.97 9.06
CA THR A 273 -18.52 8.28 9.92
C THR A 273 -19.11 9.66 9.64
N VAL A 274 -18.28 10.65 9.29
CA VAL A 274 -18.74 12.01 8.99
C VAL A 274 -19.82 12.04 7.90
N ARG A 275 -19.70 11.17 6.88
CA ARG A 275 -20.67 11.08 5.78
C ARG A 275 -22.09 10.77 6.23
N THR A 276 -22.24 10.08 7.34
CA THR A 276 -23.54 9.75 7.93
C THR A 276 -24.11 10.91 8.75
N ARG A 277 -23.27 11.87 9.13
CA ARG A 277 -23.64 12.99 10.02
C ARG A 277 -23.68 14.36 9.31
N LEU A 278 -23.57 14.42 7.99
CA LEU A 278 -23.67 15.65 7.19
C LEU A 278 -25.13 16.12 6.92
#